data_a8a24964989fdc765442839c4567fb53
#
_entry.id   a8a24964989fdc765442839c4567fb53
#
_cell.length_a   1.000
_cell.length_b   1.000
_cell.length_c   1.000
_cell.angle_alpha   90.00
_cell.angle_beta   90.00
_cell.angle_gamma   90.00
#
_symmetry.space_group_name_H-M   'P 1'
#
loop_
_entity.id
_entity.type
_entity.pdbx_description
1 polymer ?
#
loop_
_entity_poly.entity_id
_entity_poly.type
_entity_poly.pdbx_seq_one_letter_code
_entity_poly.pdbx_strand_id
1 'polypeptide(L)'
;MSTLPCGDTPTERTLDRLEPGEGGIIARLEGEPAIARRLMELGLVPGTPITMVRAAPLGDPIEVAARGVHLSLRRSEAIHIHVGPR
;
A
#
# COMPACT_ATOMS: atom_id res chain seq x y z
N MET A 1 20.08 -19.28 11.46
CA MET A 1 19.63 -18.97 11.50
C MET A 1 18.89 -18.40 11.29
N SER A 2 19.06 -18.11 11.13
CA SER A 2 18.42 -17.66 11.05
C SER A 2 17.56 -17.27 10.88
N THR A 3 17.54 -17.22 10.92
CA THR A 3 16.81 -16.95 10.84
C THR A 3 15.90 -16.57 10.72
N LEU A 4 15.94 -16.42 10.75
CA LEU A 4 15.11 -16.10 10.73
C LEU A 4 14.20 -15.65 10.54
N PRO A 5 14.02 -15.73 10.88
CA PRO A 5 13.01 -15.44 10.74
C PRO A 5 12.39 -14.61 10.58
N CYS A 6 12.66 -14.52 10.76
CA CYS A 6 11.97 -13.82 10.69
C CYS A 6 11.73 -13.19 9.86
N GLY A 7 12.15 -13.23 9.55
CA GLY A 7 12.11 -12.52 8.65
C GLY A 7 11.06 -12.14 7.88
N ASP A 8 10.71 -12.47 7.41
CA ASP A 8 9.62 -12.44 6.77
C ASP A 8 8.84 -11.27 6.96
N THR A 9 8.50 -10.97 8.04
CA THR A 9 7.58 -9.93 8.29
C THR A 9 8.10 -8.57 7.99
N PRO A 10 9.38 -8.31 8.11
CA PRO A 10 9.84 -6.94 7.90
C PRO A 10 9.67 -6.45 6.50
N THR A 11 9.35 -7.31 5.56
CA THR A 11 9.21 -6.88 4.18
C THR A 11 7.82 -6.37 3.88
N GLU A 12 6.85 -6.56 4.78
CA GLU A 12 5.50 -6.08 4.56
C GLU A 12 5.30 -4.78 5.31
N ARG A 13 4.88 -3.74 4.60
CA ARG A 13 4.66 -2.42 5.18
C ARG A 13 3.32 -1.90 4.71
N THR A 14 2.76 -0.96 5.49
CA THR A 14 1.56 -0.27 5.03
C THR A 14 1.94 0.76 3.98
N LEU A 15 1.01 1.04 3.09
CA LEU A 15 1.27 1.89 1.94
C LEU A 15 1.73 3.29 2.35
N ASP A 16 1.19 3.81 3.45
CA ASP A 16 1.54 5.15 3.91
C ASP A 16 3.00 5.28 4.34
N ARG A 17 3.68 4.17 4.55
CA ARG A 17 5.08 4.18 4.96
C ARG A 17 6.05 4.06 3.80
N LEU A 18 5.56 3.88 2.60
CA LEU A 18 6.43 3.83 1.44
C LEU A 18 6.91 5.22 1.08
N GLU A 19 8.13 5.31 0.61
CA GLU A 19 8.68 6.57 0.12
C GLU A 19 8.43 6.69 -1.37
N PRO A 20 8.46 7.91 -1.91
CA PRO A 20 8.27 8.09 -3.34
C PRO A 20 9.23 7.22 -4.14
N GLY A 21 8.69 6.52 -5.12
CA GLY A 21 9.46 5.59 -5.93
C GLY A 21 9.45 4.17 -5.42
N GLU A 22 9.08 3.97 -4.17
CA GLU A 22 8.98 2.61 -3.63
C GLU A 22 7.66 1.98 -4.02
N GLY A 23 7.67 0.66 -4.14
CA GLY A 23 6.46 -0.06 -4.45
C GLY A 23 6.59 -1.52 -4.10
N GLY A 24 5.53 -2.24 -4.37
CA GLY A 24 5.48 -3.65 -4.11
C GLY A 24 4.16 -4.23 -4.58
N ILE A 25 3.79 -5.35 -3.99
CA ILE A 25 2.53 -6.03 -4.33
C ILE A 25 1.61 -5.91 -3.12
N ILE A 26 0.36 -5.53 -3.35
CA ILE A 26 -0.61 -5.48 -2.28
C ILE A 26 -0.77 -6.90 -1.72
N ALA A 27 -0.47 -7.05 -0.43
CA ALA A 27 -0.55 -8.35 0.22
C ALA A 27 -1.94 -8.60 0.77
N ARG A 28 -2.51 -7.58 1.40
CA ARG A 28 -3.85 -7.70 1.98
C ARG A 28 -4.38 -6.32 2.33
N LEU A 29 -5.67 -6.25 2.51
CA LEU A 29 -6.35 -5.05 2.99
C LEU A 29 -6.89 -5.35 4.38
N GLU A 30 -6.72 -4.40 5.30
CA GLU A 30 -7.25 -4.51 6.65
C GLU A 30 -8.11 -3.31 6.96
N GLY A 31 -8.78 -3.36 8.11
CA GLY A 31 -9.62 -2.26 8.52
C GLY A 31 -11.08 -2.59 8.34
N GLU A 32 -11.90 -1.56 8.37
CA GLU A 32 -13.34 -1.77 8.29
C GLU A 32 -13.73 -2.28 6.92
N PRO A 33 -14.75 -3.14 6.86
CA PRO A 33 -15.19 -3.68 5.56
C PRO A 33 -15.55 -2.62 4.55
N ALA A 34 -16.11 -1.50 4.99
CA ALA A 34 -16.48 -0.43 4.07
C ALA A 34 -15.26 0.17 3.40
N ILE A 35 -14.17 0.34 4.15
CA ILE A 35 -12.93 0.89 3.60
C ILE A 35 -12.32 -0.10 2.63
N ALA A 36 -12.26 -1.37 3.03
CA ALA A 36 -11.69 -2.40 2.18
C ALA A 36 -12.46 -2.51 0.87
N ARG A 37 -13.78 -2.45 0.95
CA ARG A 37 -14.61 -2.53 -0.25
C ARG A 37 -14.34 -1.36 -1.18
N ARG A 38 -14.23 -0.15 -0.62
CA ARG A 38 -13.97 1.02 -1.44
C ARG A 38 -12.62 0.90 -2.16
N LEU A 39 -11.62 0.43 -1.43
CA LEU A 39 -10.29 0.26 -2.04
C LEU A 39 -10.32 -0.77 -3.14
N MET A 40 -11.05 -1.87 -2.94
CA MET A 40 -11.18 -2.88 -3.96
C MET A 40 -11.92 -2.37 -5.19
N GLU A 41 -12.90 -1.50 -5.00
CA GLU A 41 -13.61 -0.90 -6.11
C GLU A 41 -12.70 -0.01 -6.94
N LEU A 42 -11.67 0.53 -6.32
CA LEU A 42 -10.67 1.31 -7.03
C LEU A 42 -9.64 0.43 -7.74
N GLY A 43 -9.73 -0.88 -7.59
CA GLY A 43 -8.80 -1.81 -8.20
C GLY A 43 -7.63 -2.19 -7.31
N LEU A 44 -7.64 -1.76 -6.05
CA LEU A 44 -6.54 -2.04 -5.13
C LEU A 44 -6.84 -3.33 -4.40
N VAL A 45 -6.60 -4.44 -5.07
CA VAL A 45 -6.88 -5.76 -4.52
C VAL A 45 -5.57 -6.51 -4.29
N PRO A 46 -5.57 -7.50 -3.40
CA PRO A 46 -4.37 -8.30 -3.17
C PRO A 46 -3.82 -8.86 -4.47
N GLY A 47 -2.52 -8.82 -4.62
CA GLY A 47 -1.85 -9.26 -5.83
C GLY A 47 -1.56 -8.15 -6.82
N THR A 48 -2.06 -6.94 -6.58
CA THR A 48 -1.87 -5.82 -7.50
C THR A 48 -0.55 -5.11 -7.21
N PRO A 49 0.29 -4.87 -8.22
CA PRO A 49 1.47 -4.04 -8.04
C PRO A 49 1.06 -2.59 -7.79
N ILE A 50 1.73 -1.94 -6.85
CA ILE A 50 1.42 -0.57 -6.51
C ILE A 50 2.73 0.17 -6.22
N THR A 51 2.79 1.44 -6.61
CA THR A 51 3.97 2.26 -6.40
C THR A 51 3.54 3.58 -5.79
N MET A 52 4.30 4.02 -4.78
CA MET A 52 4.10 5.34 -4.21
C MET A 52 4.72 6.36 -5.15
N VAL A 53 3.93 7.31 -5.63
CA VAL A 53 4.41 8.34 -6.53
C VAL A 53 4.92 9.53 -5.73
N ARG A 54 4.09 10.07 -4.87
CA ARG A 54 4.48 11.21 -4.04
C ARG A 54 3.42 11.44 -2.96
N ALA A 55 3.79 12.28 -1.99
CA ALA A 55 2.84 12.75 -1.00
C ALA A 55 2.65 14.25 -1.19
N ALA A 56 1.49 14.76 -0.80
CA ALA A 56 1.27 16.18 -0.80
C ALA A 56 2.23 16.86 0.18
N PRO A 57 2.44 18.18 0.06
CA PRO A 57 3.42 18.87 0.92
C PRO A 57 3.20 18.63 2.41
N LEU A 58 1.96 18.44 2.83
CA LEU A 58 1.67 18.18 4.25
C LEU A 58 1.58 16.68 4.54
N GLY A 59 1.92 15.84 3.57
CA GLY A 59 1.90 14.40 3.77
C GLY A 59 0.58 13.73 3.47
N ASP A 60 -0.45 14.48 3.11
CA ASP A 60 -1.78 13.94 2.89
C ASP A 60 -2.51 14.85 1.90
N PRO A 61 -3.11 14.33 0.83
CA PRO A 61 -3.17 12.91 0.47
C PRO A 61 -1.88 12.41 -0.17
N ILE A 62 -1.80 11.11 -0.36
CA ILE A 62 -0.68 10.51 -1.08
C ILE A 62 -1.17 10.12 -2.47
N GLU A 63 -0.24 10.11 -3.42
CA GLU A 63 -0.54 9.72 -4.78
C GLU A 63 0.19 8.43 -5.10
N VAL A 64 -0.55 7.46 -5.64
CA VAL A 64 0.00 6.15 -5.95
C VAL A 64 -0.35 5.79 -7.39
N ALA A 65 0.41 4.86 -7.95
CA ALA A 65 0.16 4.34 -9.28
C ALA A 65 -0.08 2.85 -9.18
N ALA A 66 -1.16 2.40 -9.81
CA ALA A 66 -1.50 0.98 -9.84
C ALA A 66 -2.23 0.71 -11.14
N ARG A 67 -1.84 -0.36 -11.83
CA ARG A 67 -2.51 -0.80 -13.05
C ARG A 67 -2.57 0.28 -14.12
N GLY A 68 -1.55 1.13 -14.16
CA GLY A 68 -1.49 2.19 -15.16
C GLY A 68 -2.33 3.42 -14.84
N VAL A 69 -2.86 3.50 -13.63
CA VAL A 69 -3.71 4.60 -13.21
C VAL A 69 -3.12 5.25 -11.98
N HIS A 70 -3.22 6.57 -11.89
CA HIS A 70 -2.79 7.30 -10.70
C HIS A 70 -4.00 7.57 -9.83
N LEU A 71 -3.84 7.31 -8.54
CA LEU A 71 -4.92 7.46 -7.56
C LEU A 71 -4.43 8.29 -6.41
N SER A 72 -5.33 9.11 -5.86
CA SER A 72 -5.04 9.86 -4.64
C SER A 72 -5.76 9.19 -3.49
N LEU A 73 -5.04 8.90 -2.43
CA LEU A 73 -5.59 8.25 -1.25
C LEU A 73 -5.25 9.07 -0.03
N ARG A 74 -6.15 9.10 0.93
CA ARG A 74 -5.83 9.67 2.21
C ARG A 74 -4.95 8.72 2.99
N ARG A 75 -4.07 9.27 3.84
CA ARG A 75 -3.23 8.42 4.67
C ARG A 75 -4.06 7.48 5.53
N SER A 76 -5.23 7.96 5.99
CA SER A 76 -6.10 7.13 6.79
C SER A 76 -6.63 5.92 6.02
N GLU A 77 -6.62 5.98 4.70
CA GLU A 77 -6.98 4.83 3.88
C GLU A 77 -5.74 3.97 3.60
N ALA A 78 -4.61 4.61 3.39
CA ALA A 78 -3.39 3.89 3.03
C ALA A 78 -2.88 3.01 4.16
N ILE A 79 -3.16 3.36 5.40
CA ILE A 79 -2.70 2.55 6.53
C ILE A 79 -3.35 1.17 6.55
N HIS A 80 -4.42 0.97 5.79
CA HIS A 80 -5.10 -0.32 5.73
C HIS A 80 -4.59 -1.18 4.57
N ILE A 81 -3.68 -0.67 3.75
CA ILE A 81 -3.16 -1.42 2.61
C ILE A 81 -1.77 -1.93 2.97
N HIS A 82 -1.64 -3.24 3.06
CA HIS A 82 -0.36 -3.88 3.36
C HIS A 82 0.32 -4.27 2.07
N VAL A 83 1.55 -3.81 1.91
CA VAL A 83 2.33 -3.99 0.69
C VAL A 83 3.53 -4.86 0.99
N GLY A 84 3.69 -5.93 0.25
CA GLY A 84 4.84 -6.81 0.35
C GLY A 84 5.83 -6.56 -0.78
N PRO A 85 6.95 -7.28 -0.77
CA PRO A 85 7.96 -7.12 -1.83
C PRO A 85 7.43 -7.65 -3.16
N ARG A 86 7.98 -7.11 -4.21
CA ARG A 86 7.65 -7.59 -5.55
C ARG A 86 8.27 -8.96 -5.81
#